data_5ede7c6f53db4200e24901fe4a125f67
#
_entry.id   5ede7c6f53db4200e24901fe4a125f67
#
_cell.length_a   1.000
_cell.length_b   1.000
_cell.length_c   1.000
_cell.angle_alpha   90.00
_cell.angle_beta   90.00
_cell.angle_gamma   90.00
#
_symmetry.space_group_name_H-M   'P 1'
#
loop_
_entity.id
_entity.type
_entity.pdbx_description
1 polymer ?
#
loop_
_entity_poly.entity_id
_entity_poly.type
_entity_poly.pdbx_seq_one_letter_code
_entity_poly.pdbx_strand_id
1 'polypeptide(L)'
;MDRPRHARSLILGVAVALFMTACGGTGAEQGGETAAPEATGATGTESAAAAASEAGGEGEADVEELLAEGTLSGYDALPFTDILPMEEGPIEVEGETPDLVIGFSQTCFNHPWRVAMLESVQAEVERHPNVDVVTLDGNCDIVKQTNDVDDLLARGVDAIVMSPVESDGLVPAANRAVAAGVPLVVLDRDVFTDKSLFIGQSNVTMAYGVAQEMVEALDGEGMIVEITGLVGSSPAIDRSKGLAMALEEAPGIEMLTTGDGEWIREPAVALMDDWLVRYPEIDAVFSHAEESSWGAQLAISRAGRCEDGILHFTHDGSAAGFTSVSEGQFQADGNYSPFIGDIGVRAALMLLQGQEIPDAEPYDQPGQYLQLPDLPPVTPENAEEWIPRGWGDFDPPADPCA
;
A
#
# COMPACT_ATOMS: atom_id res chain seq x y z
N MET A 1 11.20 3.30 57.77
CA MET A 1 9.91 3.61 58.38
C MET A 1 8.97 3.88 57.22
N ASP A 2 7.99 3.23 56.84
CA ASP A 2 7.24 2.02 57.12
C ASP A 2 6.50 1.63 55.84
N ARG A 3 6.53 0.39 55.44
CA ARG A 3 5.55 -0.20 54.52
C ARG A 3 4.37 -0.70 55.35
N PRO A 4 3.12 -0.79 54.83
CA PRO A 4 2.54 -2.11 54.61
C PRO A 4 1.67 -2.23 53.32
N ARG A 5 1.70 -3.36 52.63
CA ARG A 5 1.02 -4.68 52.73
C ARG A 5 -0.35 -4.79 52.03
N HIS A 6 -0.29 -5.54 50.91
CA HIS A 6 -1.26 -6.55 50.38
C HIS A 6 -2.78 -6.38 50.49
N ALA A 7 -3.44 -6.45 49.34
CA ALA A 7 -4.76 -7.03 49.19
C ALA A 7 -4.82 -7.98 47.98
N ARG A 8 -5.25 -9.22 48.25
CA ARG A 8 -5.46 -10.31 47.32
C ARG A 8 -6.79 -10.16 46.61
N SER A 9 -6.85 -10.34 45.29
CA SER A 9 -8.08 -10.49 44.52
C SER A 9 -8.41 -11.94 44.26
N LEU A 10 -9.64 -12.31 44.50
CA LEU A 10 -10.24 -13.63 44.24
C LEU A 10 -10.45 -13.84 42.73
N ILE A 11 -10.13 -15.06 42.32
CA ILE A 11 -10.49 -15.62 41.02
C ILE A 11 -11.88 -16.27 41.15
N LEU A 12 -12.83 -15.86 40.35
CA LEU A 12 -14.13 -16.52 40.19
C LEU A 12 -14.15 -17.23 38.83
N GLY A 13 -14.06 -18.55 38.85
CA GLY A 13 -14.20 -19.39 37.67
C GLY A 13 -15.66 -19.61 37.31
N VAL A 14 -16.01 -19.48 36.04
CA VAL A 14 -17.31 -19.92 35.49
C VAL A 14 -17.02 -21.09 34.54
N ALA A 15 -17.53 -22.26 34.91
CA ALA A 15 -17.55 -23.45 34.09
C ALA A 15 -18.75 -23.39 33.14
N VAL A 16 -18.55 -23.60 31.84
CA VAL A 16 -19.62 -23.83 30.87
C VAL A 16 -19.56 -25.27 30.39
N ALA A 17 -20.67 -25.96 30.59
CA ALA A 17 -20.88 -27.37 30.27
C ALA A 17 -21.13 -27.59 28.78
N LEU A 18 -20.44 -28.61 28.22
CA LEU A 18 -20.74 -29.20 26.91
C LEU A 18 -22.04 -29.99 26.96
N PHE A 19 -22.95 -29.75 25.99
CA PHE A 19 -23.98 -30.71 25.60
C PHE A 19 -23.63 -31.28 24.21
N MET A 20 -23.33 -32.57 24.22
CA MET A 20 -23.31 -33.41 23.01
C MET A 20 -24.74 -33.94 22.77
N THR A 21 -25.22 -33.81 21.55
CA THR A 21 -26.35 -34.60 21.08
C THR A 21 -25.96 -35.33 19.78
N ALA A 22 -25.87 -36.63 19.88
CA ALA A 22 -25.69 -37.52 18.77
C ALA A 22 -27.07 -37.95 18.25
N CYS A 23 -27.26 -38.00 16.92
CA CYS A 23 -28.25 -38.86 16.29
C CYS A 23 -27.67 -39.36 14.97
N GLY A 24 -27.59 -40.68 14.88
CA GLY A 24 -27.14 -41.45 13.74
C GLY A 24 -28.27 -41.72 12.73
N GLY A 25 -27.87 -42.15 11.56
CA GLY A 25 -28.75 -42.65 10.49
C GLY A 25 -27.93 -43.37 9.43
N THR A 26 -28.17 -44.63 9.31
CA THR A 26 -27.56 -45.69 8.50
C THR A 26 -28.03 -45.68 7.06
N GLY A 27 -27.18 -46.20 6.12
CA GLY A 27 -27.67 -46.82 4.89
C GLY A 27 -26.78 -46.70 3.67
N ALA A 28 -26.03 -47.74 3.44
CA ALA A 28 -25.93 -48.69 2.32
C ALA A 28 -25.18 -48.32 1.04
N GLU A 29 -24.07 -48.99 0.89
CA GLU A 29 -23.39 -49.72 -0.21
C GLU A 29 -23.94 -49.62 -1.63
N GLN A 30 -22.97 -49.45 -2.57
CA GLN A 30 -22.64 -50.28 -3.77
C GLN A 30 -21.57 -49.48 -4.54
N GLY A 31 -20.38 -49.93 -4.82
CA GLY A 31 -19.90 -51.08 -5.52
C GLY A 31 -19.61 -50.74 -6.99
N GLY A 32 -18.34 -50.56 -7.40
CA GLY A 32 -17.97 -50.32 -8.78
C GLY A 32 -16.45 -50.22 -8.97
N GLU A 33 -15.81 -51.35 -9.12
CA GLU A 33 -14.41 -51.58 -9.44
C GLU A 33 -14.19 -51.46 -10.97
N THR A 34 -13.19 -50.65 -11.43
CA THR A 34 -12.53 -50.87 -12.72
C THR A 34 -11.11 -50.28 -12.77
N ALA A 35 -10.18 -51.20 -12.76
CA ALA A 35 -8.91 -51.35 -13.47
C ALA A 35 -8.10 -50.12 -13.94
N ALA A 36 -6.84 -50.10 -13.49
CA ALA A 36 -5.72 -49.38 -14.08
C ALA A 36 -5.23 -50.07 -15.37
N PRO A 37 -4.60 -49.34 -16.30
CA PRO A 37 -3.63 -49.92 -17.21
C PRO A 37 -2.17 -49.45 -16.92
N GLU A 38 -1.29 -50.38 -17.21
CA GLU A 38 0.13 -50.45 -16.95
C GLU A 38 0.95 -49.42 -17.70
N ALA A 39 2.11 -49.07 -17.08
CA ALA A 39 3.18 -48.28 -17.61
C ALA A 39 3.95 -48.99 -18.73
N THR A 40 4.28 -48.25 -19.79
CA THR A 40 5.42 -48.59 -20.66
C THR A 40 6.36 -47.39 -20.71
N GLY A 41 7.61 -47.62 -20.31
CA GLY A 41 8.66 -46.65 -20.30
C GLY A 41 9.20 -46.29 -21.67
N ALA A 42 9.65 -45.07 -21.81
CA ALA A 42 10.66 -44.66 -22.78
C ALA A 42 11.55 -43.56 -22.18
N THR A 43 12.81 -43.88 -22.12
CA THR A 43 13.94 -42.98 -21.73
C THR A 43 14.14 -41.93 -22.81
N GLY A 44 14.22 -40.65 -22.36
CA GLY A 44 14.64 -39.55 -23.22
C GLY A 44 15.09 -38.40 -22.31
N THR A 45 16.39 -38.36 -21.99
CA THR A 45 17.07 -37.20 -21.45
C THR A 45 17.24 -36.18 -22.56
N GLU A 46 16.43 -35.16 -22.60
CA GLU A 46 16.70 -33.91 -23.32
C GLU A 46 16.51 -32.73 -22.40
N SER A 47 17.51 -31.90 -22.47
CA SER A 47 17.80 -30.64 -21.79
C SER A 47 16.58 -29.83 -21.35
N ALA A 48 16.46 -29.61 -20.02
CA ALA A 48 15.44 -28.78 -19.38
C ALA A 48 15.75 -27.26 -19.39
N ALA A 49 16.56 -26.80 -20.34
CA ALA A 49 17.02 -25.42 -20.41
C ALA A 49 16.43 -24.59 -21.57
N ALA A 50 15.41 -25.09 -22.26
CA ALA A 50 14.81 -24.37 -23.40
C ALA A 50 13.27 -24.30 -23.37
N ALA A 51 12.63 -24.55 -22.23
CA ALA A 51 11.17 -24.54 -22.10
C ALA A 51 10.66 -23.49 -21.08
N ALA A 52 11.50 -22.57 -20.63
CA ALA A 52 11.13 -21.54 -19.65
C ALA A 52 10.68 -20.21 -20.28
N SER A 53 10.59 -20.10 -21.61
CA SER A 53 10.29 -18.82 -22.29
C SER A 53 8.92 -18.73 -22.98
N GLU A 54 7.99 -19.70 -22.77
CA GLU A 54 6.66 -19.65 -23.40
C GLU A 54 5.51 -20.07 -22.45
N ALA A 55 5.67 -19.93 -21.13
CA ALA A 55 4.54 -19.99 -20.20
C ALA A 55 4.47 -18.66 -19.46
N GLY A 56 3.90 -17.66 -20.09
CA GLY A 56 3.33 -16.51 -19.39
C GLY A 56 2.33 -17.08 -18.38
N GLY A 57 2.69 -17.08 -17.08
CA GLY A 57 1.85 -17.64 -16.03
C GLY A 57 0.57 -16.80 -15.92
N GLU A 58 -0.57 -17.46 -15.72
CA GLU A 58 -1.80 -16.74 -15.38
C GLU A 58 -1.54 -15.90 -14.11
N GLY A 59 -1.51 -14.56 -14.25
CA GLY A 59 -1.29 -13.62 -13.14
C GLY A 59 -0.10 -12.66 -13.29
N GLU A 60 0.78 -12.85 -14.27
CA GLU A 60 1.82 -11.89 -14.59
C GLU A 60 1.20 -10.63 -15.22
N ALA A 61 1.57 -9.45 -14.69
CA ALA A 61 1.06 -8.20 -15.21
C ALA A 61 1.63 -7.91 -16.61
N ASP A 62 0.80 -7.38 -17.51
CA ASP A 62 1.28 -6.85 -18.78
C ASP A 62 1.95 -5.49 -18.51
N VAL A 63 3.24 -5.55 -18.19
CA VAL A 63 4.04 -4.38 -17.81
C VAL A 63 4.14 -3.37 -18.95
N GLU A 64 4.22 -3.84 -20.21
CA GLU A 64 4.31 -2.96 -21.37
C GLU A 64 2.99 -2.14 -21.54
N GLU A 65 1.83 -2.77 -21.33
CA GLU A 65 0.54 -2.09 -21.35
C GLU A 65 0.42 -1.09 -20.20
N LEU A 66 0.81 -1.49 -18.98
CA LEU A 66 0.74 -0.62 -17.79
C LEU A 66 1.63 0.62 -17.90
N LEU A 67 2.81 0.50 -18.50
CA LEU A 67 3.77 1.59 -18.66
C LEU A 67 3.52 2.46 -19.90
N ALA A 68 2.56 2.09 -20.75
CA ALA A 68 2.31 2.81 -22.02
C ALA A 68 1.86 4.27 -21.83
N GLU A 69 1.31 4.62 -20.68
CA GLU A 69 0.80 5.96 -20.37
C GLU A 69 1.84 6.89 -19.75
N GLY A 70 2.94 6.38 -19.22
CA GLY A 70 4.08 7.09 -18.60
C GLY A 70 3.68 8.07 -17.49
N THR A 71 4.17 7.86 -16.27
CA THR A 71 3.80 8.69 -15.11
C THR A 71 4.98 9.22 -14.30
N LEU A 72 6.23 8.98 -14.75
CA LEU A 72 7.48 9.32 -14.03
C LEU A 72 7.81 10.83 -13.92
N SER A 73 6.88 11.74 -14.13
CA SER A 73 7.14 13.17 -13.92
C SER A 73 7.46 13.46 -12.45
N GLY A 74 8.41 14.35 -12.22
CA GLY A 74 8.81 14.77 -10.88
C GLY A 74 9.83 13.85 -10.17
N TYR A 75 10.18 12.69 -10.72
CA TYR A 75 11.10 11.73 -10.09
C TYR A 75 12.44 12.35 -9.67
N ASP A 76 13.13 13.04 -10.57
CA ASP A 76 14.42 13.68 -10.29
C ASP A 76 14.34 14.89 -9.34
N ALA A 77 13.14 15.36 -9.03
CA ALA A 77 12.92 16.52 -8.19
C ALA A 77 12.65 16.16 -6.72
N LEU A 78 12.50 14.87 -6.41
CA LEU A 78 12.20 14.41 -5.05
C LEU A 78 13.47 14.10 -4.25
N PRO A 79 13.42 14.28 -2.90
CA PRO A 79 14.57 14.04 -2.04
C PRO A 79 14.95 12.56 -1.88
N PHE A 80 14.23 11.64 -2.51
CA PHE A 80 14.44 10.19 -2.38
C PHE A 80 15.44 9.61 -3.38
N THR A 81 15.81 10.33 -4.43
CA THR A 81 16.72 9.85 -5.48
C THR A 81 18.10 9.45 -4.97
N ASP A 82 18.54 10.07 -3.86
CA ASP A 82 19.86 9.80 -3.26
C ASP A 82 19.79 8.74 -2.12
N ILE A 83 18.60 8.15 -1.86
CA ILE A 83 18.46 7.12 -0.82
C ILE A 83 18.96 5.78 -1.35
N LEU A 84 19.84 5.11 -0.59
CA LEU A 84 20.52 3.88 -0.98
C LEU A 84 21.17 3.97 -2.37
N PRO A 85 22.04 4.95 -2.64
CA PRO A 85 22.61 5.16 -3.98
C PRO A 85 23.35 3.90 -4.44
N MET A 86 23.13 3.51 -5.70
CA MET A 86 23.77 2.36 -6.32
C MET A 86 24.35 2.74 -7.69
N GLU A 87 25.57 2.31 -7.95
CA GLU A 87 26.22 2.54 -9.23
C GLU A 87 25.54 1.73 -10.34
N GLU A 88 25.40 2.33 -11.54
CA GLU A 88 24.92 1.63 -12.72
C GLU A 88 25.92 0.55 -13.16
N GLY A 89 25.43 -0.62 -13.51
CA GLY A 89 26.26 -1.74 -13.98
C GLY A 89 25.82 -3.09 -13.41
N PRO A 90 26.55 -4.16 -13.72
CA PRO A 90 26.19 -5.48 -13.24
C PRO A 90 26.35 -5.59 -11.72
N ILE A 91 25.43 -6.27 -11.09
CA ILE A 91 25.45 -6.56 -9.65
C ILE A 91 26.36 -7.76 -9.38
N GLU A 92 27.32 -7.58 -8.47
CA GLU A 92 28.20 -8.65 -8.01
C GLU A 92 27.70 -9.22 -6.67
N VAL A 93 27.60 -10.54 -6.58
CA VAL A 93 27.30 -11.28 -5.35
C VAL A 93 28.45 -12.25 -5.09
N GLU A 94 29.10 -12.15 -3.92
CA GLU A 94 30.26 -12.98 -3.53
C GLU A 94 31.41 -12.98 -4.55
N GLY A 95 31.55 -11.90 -5.35
CA GLY A 95 32.60 -11.73 -6.37
C GLY A 95 32.30 -12.38 -7.73
N GLU A 96 31.07 -12.85 -7.92
CA GLU A 96 30.54 -13.33 -9.20
C GLU A 96 29.42 -12.38 -9.67
N THR A 97 29.10 -12.41 -10.98
CA THR A 97 27.98 -11.65 -11.59
C THR A 97 26.90 -12.62 -12.05
N PRO A 98 26.11 -13.20 -11.13
CA PRO A 98 25.01 -14.10 -11.49
C PRO A 98 23.88 -13.32 -12.17
N ASP A 99 23.07 -14.00 -12.96
CA ASP A 99 21.77 -13.48 -13.36
C ASP A 99 20.85 -13.51 -12.12
N LEU A 100 20.27 -12.36 -11.78
CA LEU A 100 19.39 -12.18 -10.61
C LEU A 100 17.97 -11.91 -11.06
N VAL A 101 17.00 -12.44 -10.31
CA VAL A 101 15.58 -12.21 -10.57
C VAL A 101 14.92 -11.66 -9.31
N ILE A 102 14.36 -10.46 -9.41
CA ILE A 102 13.55 -9.84 -8.37
C ILE A 102 12.06 -10.16 -8.64
N GLY A 103 11.37 -10.70 -7.64
CA GLY A 103 9.91 -10.81 -7.70
C GLY A 103 9.28 -9.50 -7.20
N PHE A 104 8.49 -8.82 -8.01
CA PHE A 104 7.70 -7.66 -7.59
C PHE A 104 6.23 -8.05 -7.46
N SER A 105 5.72 -8.10 -6.22
CA SER A 105 4.32 -8.40 -5.91
C SER A 105 3.59 -7.12 -5.52
N GLN A 106 2.80 -6.57 -6.46
CA GLN A 106 2.01 -5.36 -6.25
C GLN A 106 0.59 -5.72 -5.79
N THR A 107 0.00 -4.90 -4.93
CA THR A 107 -1.39 -4.96 -4.47
C THR A 107 -2.37 -5.10 -5.64
N CYS A 108 -2.33 -4.17 -6.56
CA CYS A 108 -3.07 -4.09 -7.82
C CYS A 108 -2.62 -2.87 -8.63
N PHE A 109 -3.11 -2.76 -9.87
CA PHE A 109 -2.79 -1.63 -10.76
C PHE A 109 -4.04 -0.79 -11.11
N ASN A 110 -5.01 -0.74 -10.23
CA ASN A 110 -6.24 0.03 -10.40
C ASN A 110 -6.11 1.53 -10.11
N HIS A 111 -4.91 1.99 -9.75
CA HIS A 111 -4.63 3.38 -9.39
C HIS A 111 -3.31 3.85 -10.01
N PRO A 112 -3.22 5.07 -10.61
CA PRO A 112 -2.00 5.58 -11.26
C PRO A 112 -0.78 5.58 -10.33
N TRP A 113 -0.95 5.83 -9.03
CA TRP A 113 0.11 5.76 -8.02
C TRP A 113 0.83 4.40 -8.01
N ARG A 114 0.09 3.29 -8.26
CA ARG A 114 0.65 1.94 -8.32
C ARG A 114 1.46 1.70 -9.58
N VAL A 115 1.02 2.30 -10.70
CA VAL A 115 1.76 2.26 -11.97
C VAL A 115 3.06 3.05 -11.84
N ALA A 116 3.03 4.24 -11.23
CA ALA A 116 4.24 5.04 -10.98
C ALA A 116 5.26 4.30 -10.08
N MET A 117 4.79 3.52 -9.09
CA MET A 117 5.70 2.66 -8.32
C MET A 117 6.35 1.58 -9.20
N LEU A 118 5.59 0.93 -10.10
CA LEU A 118 6.14 -0.04 -11.05
C LEU A 118 7.18 0.60 -11.98
N GLU A 119 6.91 1.80 -12.49
CA GLU A 119 7.86 2.53 -13.32
C GLU A 119 9.19 2.76 -12.60
N SER A 120 9.15 3.13 -11.32
CA SER A 120 10.37 3.32 -10.53
C SER A 120 11.13 1.99 -10.28
N VAL A 121 10.41 0.86 -10.14
CA VAL A 121 11.02 -0.49 -10.09
C VAL A 121 11.73 -0.79 -11.39
N GLN A 122 11.06 -0.59 -12.54
CA GLN A 122 11.64 -0.86 -13.87
C GLN A 122 12.85 0.03 -14.14
N ALA A 123 12.75 1.32 -13.83
CA ALA A 123 13.84 2.28 -14.01
C ALA A 123 15.12 1.87 -13.27
N GLU A 124 15.01 1.30 -12.07
CA GLU A 124 16.19 0.81 -11.35
C GLU A 124 16.70 -0.51 -11.94
N VAL A 125 15.83 -1.45 -12.27
CA VAL A 125 16.22 -2.74 -12.87
C VAL A 125 16.99 -2.53 -14.19
N GLU A 126 16.54 -1.62 -15.05
CA GLU A 126 17.19 -1.30 -16.33
C GLU A 126 18.64 -0.80 -16.18
N ARG A 127 19.02 -0.30 -15.01
CA ARG A 127 20.39 0.12 -14.71
C ARG A 127 21.37 -1.05 -14.52
N HIS A 128 20.85 -2.27 -14.31
CA HIS A 128 21.60 -3.45 -13.92
C HIS A 128 21.44 -4.59 -14.94
N PRO A 129 22.36 -4.77 -15.88
CA PRO A 129 22.19 -5.66 -17.04
C PRO A 129 22.07 -7.16 -16.72
N ASN A 130 22.30 -7.56 -15.47
CA ASN A 130 22.14 -8.94 -14.98
C ASN A 130 21.00 -9.06 -13.95
N VAL A 131 20.08 -8.10 -13.90
CA VAL A 131 18.92 -8.11 -13.02
C VAL A 131 17.65 -8.09 -13.86
N ASP A 132 16.78 -9.07 -13.66
CA ASP A 132 15.45 -9.13 -14.24
C ASP A 132 14.39 -8.96 -13.14
N VAL A 133 13.18 -8.55 -13.52
CA VAL A 133 12.04 -8.48 -12.59
C VAL A 133 10.84 -9.26 -13.13
N VAL A 134 10.20 -10.03 -12.24
CA VAL A 134 8.91 -10.67 -12.48
C VAL A 134 7.85 -9.93 -11.70
N THR A 135 6.94 -9.25 -12.39
CA THR A 135 5.85 -8.46 -11.79
C THR A 135 4.57 -9.23 -11.75
N LEU A 136 3.97 -9.34 -10.56
CA LEU A 136 2.66 -9.98 -10.34
C LEU A 136 1.67 -8.97 -9.78
N ASP A 137 0.47 -8.96 -10.38
CA ASP A 137 -0.68 -8.14 -9.95
C ASP A 137 -1.55 -8.92 -8.96
N GLY A 138 -1.60 -8.50 -7.71
CA GLY A 138 -2.47 -9.06 -6.68
C GLY A 138 -3.95 -8.82 -6.91
N ASN A 139 -4.32 -7.98 -7.89
CA ASN A 139 -5.71 -7.65 -8.26
C ASN A 139 -6.57 -7.21 -7.06
N CYS A 140 -5.96 -6.52 -6.09
CA CYS A 140 -6.56 -6.11 -4.82
C CYS A 140 -7.16 -7.28 -4.00
N ASP A 141 -6.69 -8.51 -4.22
CA ASP A 141 -7.19 -9.72 -3.56
C ASP A 141 -6.11 -10.41 -2.74
N ILE A 142 -6.36 -10.58 -1.43
CA ILE A 142 -5.41 -11.18 -0.48
C ILE A 142 -5.04 -12.62 -0.88
N VAL A 143 -6.02 -13.40 -1.36
CA VAL A 143 -5.79 -14.80 -1.73
C VAL A 143 -4.94 -14.88 -2.98
N LYS A 144 -5.23 -14.01 -3.98
CA LYS A 144 -4.41 -13.89 -5.18
C LYS A 144 -2.98 -13.52 -4.83
N GLN A 145 -2.76 -12.42 -4.09
CA GLN A 145 -1.43 -11.96 -3.74
C GLN A 145 -0.67 -12.99 -2.88
N THR A 146 -1.38 -13.74 -2.01
CA THR A 146 -0.80 -14.87 -1.28
C THR A 146 -0.28 -15.94 -2.23
N ASN A 147 -1.04 -16.29 -3.28
CA ASN A 147 -0.63 -17.24 -4.30
C ASN A 147 0.51 -16.70 -5.18
N ASP A 148 0.52 -15.41 -5.45
CA ASP A 148 1.59 -14.74 -6.20
C ASP A 148 2.94 -14.86 -5.48
N VAL A 149 2.98 -14.66 -4.17
CA VAL A 149 4.21 -14.90 -3.39
C VAL A 149 4.65 -16.35 -3.46
N ASP A 150 3.72 -17.31 -3.40
CA ASP A 150 4.04 -18.74 -3.55
C ASP A 150 4.58 -19.06 -4.96
N ASP A 151 4.03 -18.43 -6.00
CA ASP A 151 4.51 -18.57 -7.38
C ASP A 151 5.93 -17.98 -7.56
N LEU A 152 6.20 -16.79 -7.02
CA LEU A 152 7.54 -16.21 -7.02
C LEU A 152 8.57 -17.12 -6.35
N LEU A 153 8.22 -17.68 -5.19
CA LEU A 153 9.07 -18.65 -4.48
C LEU A 153 9.28 -19.93 -5.30
N ALA A 154 8.24 -20.42 -5.99
CA ALA A 154 8.34 -21.60 -6.85
C ALA A 154 9.18 -21.34 -8.11
N ARG A 155 9.18 -20.14 -8.65
CA ARG A 155 10.05 -19.69 -9.76
C ARG A 155 11.51 -19.54 -9.32
N GLY A 156 11.76 -19.46 -8.01
CA GLY A 156 13.11 -19.34 -7.46
C GLY A 156 13.70 -17.95 -7.62
N VAL A 157 12.88 -16.91 -7.42
CA VAL A 157 13.39 -15.52 -7.41
C VAL A 157 14.39 -15.33 -6.28
N ASP A 158 15.38 -14.45 -6.48
CA ASP A 158 16.45 -14.21 -5.52
C ASP A 158 16.03 -13.30 -4.37
N ALA A 159 15.12 -12.35 -4.62
CA ALA A 159 14.50 -11.51 -3.60
C ALA A 159 13.05 -11.17 -3.99
N ILE A 160 12.25 -10.78 -3.00
CA ILE A 160 10.87 -10.31 -3.21
C ILE A 160 10.77 -8.86 -2.71
N VAL A 161 10.24 -7.99 -3.57
CA VAL A 161 9.77 -6.64 -3.26
C VAL A 161 8.26 -6.68 -3.29
N MET A 162 7.59 -6.31 -2.21
CA MET A 162 6.14 -6.47 -2.06
C MET A 162 5.47 -5.21 -1.51
N SER A 163 4.37 -4.78 -2.13
CA SER A 163 3.39 -3.86 -1.52
C SER A 163 2.12 -4.66 -1.20
N PRO A 164 1.84 -4.99 0.08
CA PRO A 164 0.76 -5.90 0.43
C PRO A 164 -0.63 -5.26 0.31
N VAL A 165 -1.66 -6.07 -0.03
CA VAL A 165 -3.07 -5.63 -0.03
C VAL A 165 -3.47 -5.19 1.36
N GLU A 166 -3.21 -6.03 2.36
CA GLU A 166 -3.48 -5.80 3.77
C GLU A 166 -2.33 -6.28 4.65
N SER A 167 -2.18 -5.63 5.80
CA SER A 167 -1.07 -5.88 6.71
C SER A 167 -1.13 -7.26 7.36
N ASP A 168 -2.31 -7.67 7.87
CA ASP A 168 -2.50 -8.97 8.53
C ASP A 168 -2.76 -10.10 7.53
N GLY A 169 -3.47 -9.82 6.44
CA GLY A 169 -3.86 -10.80 5.43
C GLY A 169 -2.66 -11.47 4.74
N LEU A 170 -1.57 -10.72 4.52
CA LEU A 170 -0.36 -11.21 3.86
C LEU A 170 0.70 -11.79 4.82
N VAL A 171 0.46 -11.80 6.14
CA VAL A 171 1.37 -12.42 7.13
C VAL A 171 1.75 -13.87 6.77
N PRO A 172 0.82 -14.76 6.36
CA PRO A 172 1.20 -16.12 5.99
C PRO A 172 2.13 -16.21 4.78
N ALA A 173 1.95 -15.34 3.78
CA ALA A 173 2.79 -15.28 2.59
C ALA A 173 4.20 -14.76 2.93
N ALA A 174 4.29 -13.65 3.66
CA ALA A 174 5.54 -13.09 4.13
C ALA A 174 6.35 -14.08 4.96
N ASN A 175 5.71 -14.80 5.88
CA ASN A 175 6.36 -15.86 6.68
C ASN A 175 6.94 -17.00 5.82
N ARG A 176 6.32 -17.34 4.68
CA ARG A 176 6.87 -18.34 3.77
C ARG A 176 8.10 -17.83 3.03
N ALA A 177 8.10 -16.58 2.57
CA ALA A 177 9.27 -15.96 1.94
C ALA A 177 10.47 -15.95 2.90
N VAL A 178 10.26 -15.49 4.14
CA VAL A 178 11.28 -15.47 5.19
C VAL A 178 11.77 -16.89 5.53
N ALA A 179 10.86 -17.86 5.67
CA ALA A 179 11.22 -19.26 5.96
C ALA A 179 11.99 -19.92 4.81
N ALA A 180 11.78 -19.49 3.57
CA ALA A 180 12.54 -19.93 2.40
C ALA A 180 13.94 -19.31 2.34
N GLY A 181 14.24 -18.31 3.19
CA GLY A 181 15.51 -17.56 3.18
C GLY A 181 15.61 -16.53 2.04
N VAL A 182 14.50 -16.20 1.38
CA VAL A 182 14.42 -15.19 0.35
C VAL A 182 14.27 -13.82 1.00
N PRO A 183 15.15 -12.83 0.73
CA PRO A 183 14.99 -11.47 1.23
C PRO A 183 13.63 -10.89 0.84
N LEU A 184 12.91 -10.37 1.84
CA LEU A 184 11.60 -9.75 1.64
C LEU A 184 11.69 -8.26 2.00
N VAL A 185 11.61 -7.41 0.99
CA VAL A 185 11.49 -5.95 1.13
C VAL A 185 10.04 -5.56 0.93
N VAL A 186 9.48 -4.87 1.91
CA VAL A 186 8.07 -4.45 1.91
C VAL A 186 8.01 -2.94 1.70
N LEU A 187 7.14 -2.49 0.79
CA LEU A 187 7.03 -1.08 0.38
C LEU A 187 5.65 -0.51 0.70
N ASP A 188 5.59 0.78 1.05
CA ASP A 188 4.37 1.56 1.20
C ASP A 188 3.45 1.04 2.31
N ARG A 189 2.98 -0.18 2.17
CA ARG A 189 2.15 -0.88 3.15
C ARG A 189 2.97 -1.90 3.90
N ASP A 190 2.90 -1.87 5.22
CA ASP A 190 3.60 -2.84 6.05
C ASP A 190 2.85 -4.18 6.14
N VAL A 191 3.58 -5.24 6.41
CA VAL A 191 3.06 -6.55 6.81
C VAL A 191 3.51 -6.85 8.24
N PHE A 192 2.57 -7.18 9.14
CA PHE A 192 2.84 -7.24 10.58
C PHE A 192 3.50 -8.56 11.00
N THR A 193 4.62 -8.89 10.38
CA THR A 193 5.42 -10.08 10.68
C THR A 193 6.89 -9.86 10.33
N ASP A 194 7.75 -10.89 10.54
CA ASP A 194 9.14 -10.84 10.15
C ASP A 194 9.30 -10.57 8.65
N LYS A 195 10.25 -9.69 8.33
CA LYS A 195 10.67 -9.32 6.99
C LYS A 195 12.08 -8.77 7.04
N SER A 196 12.75 -8.69 5.87
CA SER A 196 14.09 -8.13 5.81
C SER A 196 14.07 -6.63 6.05
N LEU A 197 13.14 -5.92 5.41
CA LEU A 197 13.03 -4.47 5.49
C LEU A 197 11.61 -4.01 5.16
N PHE A 198 11.13 -2.97 5.85
CA PHE A 198 10.00 -2.14 5.43
C PHE A 198 10.53 -0.77 5.00
N ILE A 199 10.02 -0.21 3.91
CA ILE A 199 10.37 1.12 3.38
C ILE A 199 9.09 1.92 3.16
N GLY A 200 9.03 3.13 3.71
CA GLY A 200 7.90 4.04 3.50
C GLY A 200 8.07 5.37 4.21
N GLN A 201 7.20 6.31 3.89
CA GLN A 201 7.06 7.57 4.64
C GLN A 201 6.17 7.34 5.87
N SER A 202 6.28 8.23 6.87
CA SER A 202 5.38 8.20 8.02
C SER A 202 3.99 8.71 7.65
N ASN A 203 3.05 7.80 7.38
CA ASN A 203 1.66 8.17 7.13
C ASN A 203 0.99 8.86 8.34
N VAL A 204 1.42 8.56 9.57
CA VAL A 204 0.94 9.24 10.78
C VAL A 204 1.35 10.71 10.77
N THR A 205 2.66 10.98 10.55
CA THR A 205 3.19 12.35 10.56
C THR A 205 2.59 13.17 9.42
N MET A 206 2.51 12.61 8.24
CA MET A 206 1.94 13.27 7.06
C MET A 206 0.47 13.64 7.28
N ALA A 207 -0.36 12.69 7.69
CA ALA A 207 -1.78 12.93 7.91
C ALA A 207 -2.03 13.87 9.09
N TYR A 208 -1.22 13.82 10.15
CA TYR A 208 -1.26 14.81 11.21
C TYR A 208 -1.00 16.22 10.68
N GLY A 209 0.01 16.40 9.80
CA GLY A 209 0.31 17.70 9.18
C GLY A 209 -0.87 18.22 8.36
N VAL A 210 -1.47 17.40 7.50
CA VAL A 210 -2.67 17.79 6.72
C VAL A 210 -3.88 18.09 7.63
N ALA A 211 -4.03 17.34 8.71
CA ALA A 211 -5.12 17.57 9.67
C ALA A 211 -4.90 18.87 10.48
N GLN A 212 -3.66 19.30 10.73
CA GLN A 212 -3.38 20.59 11.34
C GLN A 212 -3.78 21.75 10.41
N GLU A 213 -3.53 21.64 9.11
CA GLU A 213 -4.04 22.61 8.12
C GLU A 213 -5.58 22.66 8.13
N MET A 214 -6.26 21.51 8.29
CA MET A 214 -7.71 21.47 8.43
C MET A 214 -8.19 22.16 9.71
N VAL A 215 -7.54 21.89 10.83
CA VAL A 215 -7.86 22.54 12.12
C VAL A 215 -7.71 24.05 12.02
N GLU A 216 -6.66 24.54 11.37
CA GLU A 216 -6.42 25.97 11.16
C GLU A 216 -7.49 26.57 10.22
N ALA A 217 -7.80 25.93 9.11
CA ALA A 217 -8.81 26.40 8.15
C ALA A 217 -10.22 26.48 8.73
N LEU A 218 -10.54 25.59 9.69
CA LEU A 218 -11.83 25.55 10.41
C LEU A 218 -11.84 26.42 11.68
N ASP A 219 -10.76 27.15 11.98
CA ASP A 219 -10.61 27.93 13.23
C ASP A 219 -10.90 27.08 14.51
N GLY A 220 -10.60 25.77 14.44
CA GLY A 220 -10.75 24.80 15.53
C GLY A 220 -12.15 24.33 15.82
N GLU A 221 -13.15 24.66 15.02
CA GLU A 221 -14.57 24.27 15.20
C GLU A 221 -15.18 23.83 13.87
N GLY A 222 -15.97 22.77 13.84
CA GLY A 222 -16.69 22.31 12.63
C GLY A 222 -17.06 20.84 12.64
N MET A 223 -17.76 20.42 11.60
CA MET A 223 -18.23 19.04 11.39
C MET A 223 -17.54 18.44 10.17
N ILE A 224 -16.83 17.34 10.36
CA ILE A 224 -16.05 16.73 9.31
C ILE A 224 -16.47 15.29 9.03
N VAL A 225 -16.14 14.82 7.83
CA VAL A 225 -16.24 13.40 7.45
C VAL A 225 -14.88 12.89 7.01
N GLU A 226 -14.60 11.62 7.24
CA GLU A 226 -13.36 10.96 6.82
C GLU A 226 -13.66 9.90 5.75
N ILE A 227 -12.99 10.00 4.60
CA ILE A 227 -12.97 8.96 3.55
C ILE A 227 -11.63 8.25 3.64
N THR A 228 -11.63 7.04 4.20
CA THR A 228 -10.39 6.28 4.39
C THR A 228 -9.93 5.62 3.09
N GLY A 229 -8.68 5.16 3.08
CA GLY A 229 -8.24 4.17 2.10
C GLY A 229 -8.72 2.77 2.48
N LEU A 230 -8.27 1.76 1.70
CA LEU A 230 -8.66 0.36 1.89
C LEU A 230 -8.44 -0.10 3.34
N VAL A 231 -9.50 -0.55 3.97
CA VAL A 231 -9.48 -1.05 5.35
C VAL A 231 -8.49 -2.23 5.47
N GLY A 232 -7.69 -2.22 6.56
CA GLY A 232 -6.68 -3.25 6.80
C GLY A 232 -5.30 -2.93 6.23
N SER A 233 -5.17 -1.92 5.37
CA SER A 233 -3.86 -1.43 4.93
C SER A 233 -3.24 -0.48 5.96
N SER A 234 -1.93 -0.59 6.22
CA SER A 234 -1.26 0.26 7.20
C SER A 234 -1.36 1.76 6.89
N PRO A 235 -1.28 2.26 5.64
CA PRO A 235 -1.47 3.68 5.39
C PRO A 235 -2.86 4.19 5.78
N ALA A 236 -3.93 3.41 5.58
CA ALA A 236 -5.27 3.81 6.01
C ALA A 236 -5.37 3.90 7.54
N ILE A 237 -4.82 2.92 8.26
CA ILE A 237 -4.76 2.91 9.72
C ILE A 237 -3.98 4.12 10.23
N ASP A 238 -2.82 4.39 9.65
CA ASP A 238 -1.90 5.43 10.09
C ASP A 238 -2.41 6.84 9.75
N ARG A 239 -3.05 7.04 8.58
CA ARG A 239 -3.68 8.33 8.23
C ARG A 239 -4.83 8.66 9.16
N SER A 240 -5.70 7.70 9.48
CA SER A 240 -6.75 7.89 10.52
C SER A 240 -6.16 8.19 11.90
N LYS A 241 -5.03 7.57 12.25
CA LYS A 241 -4.32 7.86 13.51
C LYS A 241 -3.78 9.29 13.54
N GLY A 242 -3.17 9.76 12.44
CA GLY A 242 -2.69 11.14 12.30
C GLY A 242 -3.81 12.16 12.46
N LEU A 243 -4.96 11.93 11.79
CA LEU A 243 -6.16 12.74 11.95
C LEU A 243 -6.65 12.76 13.39
N ALA A 244 -6.78 11.58 14.03
CA ALA A 244 -7.24 11.49 15.41
C ALA A 244 -6.36 12.28 16.38
N MET A 245 -5.02 12.27 16.19
CA MET A 245 -4.09 13.05 17.00
C MET A 245 -4.36 14.56 16.88
N ALA A 246 -4.62 15.06 15.68
CA ALA A 246 -4.95 16.48 15.49
C ALA A 246 -6.31 16.85 16.12
N LEU A 247 -7.30 15.97 16.03
CA LEU A 247 -8.62 16.18 16.64
C LEU A 247 -8.59 16.16 18.17
N GLU A 248 -7.67 15.40 18.80
CA GLU A 248 -7.46 15.47 20.25
C GLU A 248 -7.03 16.87 20.72
N GLU A 249 -6.34 17.63 19.87
CA GLU A 249 -5.90 19.00 20.15
C GLU A 249 -6.97 20.04 19.79
N ALA A 250 -7.97 19.68 18.95
CA ALA A 250 -9.05 20.54 18.48
C ALA A 250 -10.44 19.97 18.83
N PRO A 251 -10.84 19.93 20.12
CA PRO A 251 -12.08 19.30 20.58
C PRO A 251 -13.36 20.01 20.09
N GLY A 252 -13.26 21.14 19.40
CA GLY A 252 -14.38 21.82 18.75
C GLY A 252 -14.76 21.23 17.39
N ILE A 253 -13.91 20.36 16.82
CA ILE A 253 -14.19 19.68 15.57
C ILE A 253 -14.84 18.32 15.86
N GLU A 254 -16.02 18.10 15.29
CA GLU A 254 -16.78 16.86 15.42
C GLU A 254 -16.60 15.95 14.19
N MET A 255 -16.09 14.74 14.40
CA MET A 255 -16.09 13.68 13.38
C MET A 255 -17.50 13.08 13.26
N LEU A 256 -18.22 13.38 12.19
CA LEU A 256 -19.58 12.87 11.96
C LEU A 256 -19.61 11.39 11.60
N THR A 257 -18.69 10.98 10.72
CA THR A 257 -18.61 9.60 10.21
C THR A 257 -17.29 9.36 9.48
N THR A 258 -16.96 8.09 9.36
CA THR A 258 -15.85 7.59 8.53
C THR A 258 -16.36 6.49 7.60
N GLY A 259 -15.75 6.32 6.43
CA GLY A 259 -16.09 5.26 5.48
C GLY A 259 -14.93 4.88 4.58
N ASP A 260 -14.95 3.62 4.12
CA ASP A 260 -13.92 3.06 3.24
C ASP A 260 -14.12 3.55 1.80
N GLY A 261 -13.21 4.38 1.31
CA GLY A 261 -13.16 4.88 -0.07
C GLY A 261 -12.27 4.02 -0.97
N GLU A 262 -11.64 2.96 -0.44
CA GLU A 262 -10.83 2.00 -1.21
C GLU A 262 -9.71 2.66 -2.05
N TRP A 263 -9.31 3.90 -1.72
CA TRP A 263 -8.37 4.76 -2.47
C TRP A 263 -8.89 5.32 -3.80
N ILE A 264 -10.10 4.98 -4.23
CA ILE A 264 -10.63 5.26 -5.56
C ILE A 264 -11.88 6.12 -5.54
N ARG A 265 -12.25 6.67 -6.71
CA ARG A 265 -13.28 7.71 -6.85
C ARG A 265 -14.70 7.21 -6.61
N GLU A 266 -15.06 6.06 -7.16
CA GLU A 266 -16.44 5.56 -7.15
C GLU A 266 -16.98 5.26 -5.74
N PRO A 267 -16.27 4.54 -4.85
CA PRO A 267 -16.71 4.37 -3.47
C PRO A 267 -16.85 5.68 -2.72
N ALA A 268 -15.93 6.64 -2.93
CA ALA A 268 -15.99 7.96 -2.31
C ALA A 268 -17.23 8.75 -2.75
N VAL A 269 -17.61 8.69 -4.03
CA VAL A 269 -18.88 9.27 -4.52
C VAL A 269 -20.06 8.65 -3.78
N ALA A 270 -20.11 7.32 -3.67
CA ALA A 270 -21.23 6.63 -3.02
C ALA A 270 -21.34 6.96 -1.52
N LEU A 271 -20.21 7.03 -0.82
CA LEU A 271 -20.18 7.46 0.58
C LEU A 271 -20.70 8.88 0.75
N MET A 272 -20.21 9.80 -0.06
CA MET A 272 -20.57 11.21 0.05
C MET A 272 -22.01 11.46 -0.38
N ASP A 273 -22.55 10.77 -1.41
CA ASP A 273 -23.98 10.82 -1.77
C ASP A 273 -24.88 10.44 -0.57
N ASP A 274 -24.54 9.41 0.22
CA ASP A 274 -25.28 9.02 1.43
C ASP A 274 -25.13 10.06 2.56
N TRP A 275 -23.90 10.56 2.79
CA TRP A 275 -23.61 11.49 3.87
C TRP A 275 -24.25 12.86 3.65
N LEU A 276 -24.29 13.37 2.40
CA LEU A 276 -24.98 14.63 2.08
C LEU A 276 -26.48 14.61 2.33
N VAL A 277 -27.10 13.42 2.28
CA VAL A 277 -28.52 13.23 2.67
C VAL A 277 -28.66 13.14 4.18
N ARG A 278 -27.70 12.53 4.86
CA ARG A 278 -27.75 12.23 6.29
C ARG A 278 -27.38 13.43 7.16
N TYR A 279 -26.40 14.21 6.70
CA TYR A 279 -25.83 15.35 7.44
C TYR A 279 -26.14 16.66 6.72
N PRO A 280 -26.96 17.54 7.32
CA PRO A 280 -27.31 18.82 6.71
C PRO A 280 -26.12 19.80 6.68
N GLU A 281 -25.13 19.61 7.55
CA GLU A 281 -23.94 20.44 7.68
C GLU A 281 -22.71 19.53 7.67
N ILE A 282 -21.77 19.81 6.79
CA ILE A 282 -20.44 19.22 6.67
C ILE A 282 -19.52 20.37 6.29
N ASP A 283 -18.51 20.64 7.10
CA ASP A 283 -17.58 21.74 6.87
C ASP A 283 -16.33 21.31 6.10
N ALA A 284 -15.88 20.05 6.32
CA ALA A 284 -14.75 19.52 5.59
C ALA A 284 -14.83 17.99 5.35
N VAL A 285 -14.14 17.58 4.29
CA VAL A 285 -13.80 16.20 3.96
C VAL A 285 -12.31 16.01 4.18
N PHE A 286 -11.95 15.05 5.04
CA PHE A 286 -10.59 14.54 5.15
C PHE A 286 -10.54 13.21 4.41
N SER A 287 -9.81 13.16 3.31
CA SER A 287 -9.72 11.95 2.49
C SER A 287 -8.31 11.41 2.44
N HIS A 288 -8.18 10.10 2.35
CA HIS A 288 -6.90 9.43 2.30
C HIS A 288 -6.28 9.38 0.89
N ALA A 289 -7.00 9.85 -0.13
CA ALA A 289 -6.52 9.90 -1.51
C ALA A 289 -7.15 11.06 -2.27
N GLU A 290 -6.42 11.63 -3.23
CA GLU A 290 -6.90 12.68 -4.14
C GLU A 290 -8.13 12.21 -4.92
N GLU A 291 -8.12 10.96 -5.42
CA GLU A 291 -9.25 10.35 -6.11
C GLU A 291 -10.52 10.36 -5.25
N SER A 292 -10.39 10.12 -3.96
CA SER A 292 -11.52 10.17 -3.02
C SER A 292 -12.04 11.60 -2.84
N SER A 293 -11.16 12.60 -2.78
CA SER A 293 -11.57 14.01 -2.71
C SER A 293 -12.29 14.47 -3.98
N TRP A 294 -11.77 14.15 -5.18
CA TRP A 294 -12.46 14.45 -6.43
C TRP A 294 -13.81 13.71 -6.53
N GLY A 295 -13.90 12.49 -5.98
CA GLY A 295 -15.17 11.76 -5.85
C GLY A 295 -16.17 12.48 -4.97
N ALA A 296 -15.74 12.95 -3.82
CA ALA A 296 -16.58 13.73 -2.89
C ALA A 296 -17.08 15.03 -3.52
N GLN A 297 -16.21 15.78 -4.22
CA GLN A 297 -16.61 17.00 -4.94
C GLN A 297 -17.69 16.73 -6.00
N LEU A 298 -17.56 15.62 -6.75
CA LEU A 298 -18.55 15.22 -7.74
C LEU A 298 -19.92 14.96 -7.09
N ALA A 299 -19.96 14.29 -5.92
CA ALA A 299 -21.19 14.05 -5.18
C ALA A 299 -21.79 15.35 -4.63
N ILE A 300 -20.96 16.26 -4.09
CA ILE A 300 -21.37 17.60 -3.61
C ILE A 300 -22.05 18.39 -4.74
N SER A 301 -21.44 18.41 -5.93
CA SER A 301 -22.00 19.09 -7.11
C SER A 301 -23.34 18.48 -7.54
N ARG A 302 -23.44 17.15 -7.61
CA ARG A 302 -24.68 16.43 -7.95
C ARG A 302 -25.81 16.70 -6.95
N ALA A 303 -25.48 16.85 -5.69
CA ALA A 303 -26.43 17.19 -4.65
C ALA A 303 -26.86 18.66 -4.67
N GLY A 304 -26.22 19.51 -5.49
CA GLY A 304 -26.47 20.95 -5.57
C GLY A 304 -26.00 21.70 -4.31
N ARG A 305 -24.96 21.19 -3.64
CA ARG A 305 -24.43 21.71 -2.38
C ARG A 305 -23.08 22.43 -2.53
N CYS A 306 -22.72 22.83 -3.74
CA CYS A 306 -21.47 23.59 -3.99
C CYS A 306 -21.37 24.89 -3.17
N GLU A 307 -22.51 25.55 -2.92
CA GLU A 307 -22.55 26.81 -2.14
C GLU A 307 -22.32 26.59 -0.63
N ASP A 308 -22.31 25.35 -0.15
CA ASP A 308 -22.02 25.04 1.25
C ASP A 308 -20.55 25.29 1.61
N GLY A 309 -19.66 25.32 0.61
CA GLY A 309 -18.24 25.64 0.80
C GLY A 309 -17.46 24.57 1.55
N ILE A 310 -17.82 23.28 1.36
CA ILE A 310 -17.16 22.15 2.02
C ILE A 310 -15.69 22.09 1.60
N LEU A 311 -14.78 22.13 2.57
CA LEU A 311 -13.34 22.13 2.35
C LEU A 311 -12.82 20.71 2.14
N HIS A 312 -11.73 20.58 1.37
CA HIS A 312 -11.12 19.28 1.06
C HIS A 312 -9.64 19.20 1.49
N PHE A 313 -9.33 18.20 2.30
CA PHE A 313 -7.97 17.88 2.77
C PHE A 313 -7.66 16.46 2.36
N THR A 314 -6.56 16.27 1.62
CA THR A 314 -6.30 15.00 0.93
C THR A 314 -4.83 14.58 1.02
N HIS A 315 -4.51 13.48 0.34
CA HIS A 315 -3.18 12.88 0.32
C HIS A 315 -2.95 12.23 -1.04
N ASP A 316 -1.74 12.09 -1.46
CA ASP A 316 -1.07 11.26 -2.46
C ASP A 316 0.08 12.02 -3.15
N GLY A 317 0.00 13.35 -3.29
CA GLY A 317 1.11 14.17 -3.74
C GLY A 317 1.35 14.14 -5.25
N SER A 318 0.29 13.99 -6.06
CA SER A 318 0.41 14.10 -7.51
C SER A 318 0.57 15.55 -7.97
N ALA A 319 1.15 15.75 -9.17
CA ALA A 319 1.18 17.06 -9.80
C ALA A 319 -0.24 17.62 -10.01
N ALA A 320 -1.21 16.75 -10.31
CA ALA A 320 -2.63 17.08 -10.43
C ALA A 320 -3.25 17.49 -9.09
N GLY A 321 -2.95 16.76 -8.00
CA GLY A 321 -3.39 17.11 -6.65
C GLY A 321 -2.85 18.47 -6.21
N PHE A 322 -1.57 18.72 -6.43
CA PHE A 322 -0.96 20.02 -6.13
C PHE A 322 -1.50 21.15 -7.00
N THR A 323 -1.86 20.86 -8.25
CA THR A 323 -2.58 21.81 -9.11
C THR A 323 -3.96 22.10 -8.54
N SER A 324 -4.71 21.08 -8.07
CA SER A 324 -6.00 21.25 -7.40
C SER A 324 -5.88 22.11 -6.12
N VAL A 325 -4.75 22.03 -5.38
CA VAL A 325 -4.47 22.95 -4.26
C VAL A 325 -4.25 24.38 -4.75
N SER A 326 -3.41 24.58 -5.79
CA SER A 326 -3.15 25.90 -6.37
C SER A 326 -4.41 26.56 -6.91
N GLU A 327 -5.35 25.79 -7.47
CA GLU A 327 -6.63 26.25 -8.02
C GLU A 327 -7.73 26.40 -6.94
N GLY A 328 -7.48 25.99 -5.70
CA GLY A 328 -8.39 26.12 -4.57
C GLY A 328 -9.44 25.02 -4.45
N GLN A 329 -9.32 23.95 -5.25
CA GLN A 329 -10.17 22.76 -5.10
C GLN A 329 -9.86 21.99 -3.79
N PHE A 330 -8.58 21.93 -3.42
CA PHE A 330 -8.12 21.38 -2.16
C PHE A 330 -7.47 22.46 -1.30
N GLN A 331 -7.57 22.34 0.01
CA GLN A 331 -6.92 23.25 0.97
C GLN A 331 -5.54 22.76 1.38
N ALA A 332 -5.37 21.42 1.44
CA ALA A 332 -4.06 20.82 1.62
C ALA A 332 -4.01 19.42 1.02
N ASP A 333 -2.80 19.02 0.60
CA ASP A 333 -2.49 17.69 0.09
C ASP A 333 -1.24 17.14 0.76
N GLY A 334 -1.34 15.94 1.33
CA GLY A 334 -0.25 15.22 1.95
C GLY A 334 0.68 14.64 0.89
N ASN A 335 1.93 15.08 0.90
CA ASN A 335 2.93 14.72 -0.09
C ASN A 335 3.44 13.28 0.13
N TYR A 336 2.93 12.32 -0.63
CA TYR A 336 3.24 10.89 -0.54
C TYR A 336 3.64 10.32 -1.90
N SER A 337 4.94 10.05 -2.07
CA SER A 337 5.51 9.67 -3.36
C SER A 337 5.41 8.16 -3.63
N PRO A 338 5.02 7.74 -4.85
CA PRO A 338 5.13 6.36 -5.31
C PRO A 338 6.55 5.94 -5.69
N PHE A 339 7.48 6.91 -5.85
CA PHE A 339 8.86 6.67 -6.26
C PHE A 339 9.69 6.09 -5.10
N ILE A 340 9.30 4.89 -4.69
CA ILE A 340 9.95 4.08 -3.66
C ILE A 340 10.25 2.66 -4.18
N GLY A 341 9.80 2.34 -5.40
CA GLY A 341 10.04 1.05 -6.02
C GLY A 341 11.52 0.82 -6.33
N ASP A 342 12.20 1.85 -6.85
CA ASP A 342 13.64 1.86 -7.09
C ASP A 342 14.46 1.66 -5.80
N ILE A 343 14.04 2.33 -4.69
CA ILE A 343 14.67 2.14 -3.38
C ILE A 343 14.48 0.69 -2.91
N GLY A 344 13.30 0.11 -3.15
CA GLY A 344 13.01 -1.28 -2.85
C GLY A 344 13.90 -2.26 -3.60
N VAL A 345 14.13 -2.02 -4.90
CA VAL A 345 15.05 -2.81 -5.72
C VAL A 345 16.48 -2.68 -5.20
N ARG A 346 16.97 -1.44 -4.98
CA ARG A 346 18.31 -1.20 -4.43
C ARG A 346 18.50 -1.91 -3.09
N ALA A 347 17.51 -1.82 -2.19
CA ALA A 347 17.55 -2.51 -0.90
C ALA A 347 17.63 -4.04 -1.08
N ALA A 348 16.83 -4.62 -1.98
CA ALA A 348 16.86 -6.05 -2.27
C ALA A 348 18.24 -6.49 -2.80
N LEU A 349 18.82 -5.73 -3.72
CA LEU A 349 20.16 -5.99 -4.28
C LEU A 349 21.25 -5.88 -3.20
N MET A 350 21.19 -4.88 -2.31
CA MET A 350 22.12 -4.75 -1.19
C MET A 350 22.03 -5.95 -0.24
N LEU A 351 20.81 -6.41 0.06
CA LEU A 351 20.60 -7.60 0.91
C LEU A 351 21.19 -8.86 0.26
N LEU A 352 21.05 -9.04 -1.07
CA LEU A 352 21.64 -10.15 -1.81
C LEU A 352 23.17 -10.09 -1.78
N GLN A 353 23.75 -8.90 -1.75
CA GLN A 353 25.20 -8.69 -1.60
C GLN A 353 25.67 -8.88 -0.14
N GLY A 354 24.77 -9.19 0.80
CA GLY A 354 25.08 -9.33 2.22
C GLY A 354 25.41 -8.01 2.94
N GLN A 355 24.96 -6.89 2.37
CA GLN A 355 25.18 -5.55 2.93
C GLN A 355 24.10 -5.23 3.98
N GLU A 356 24.45 -4.39 4.94
CA GLU A 356 23.50 -3.76 5.86
C GLU A 356 22.83 -2.58 5.13
N ILE A 357 21.56 -2.35 5.43
CA ILE A 357 20.82 -1.19 4.88
C ILE A 357 21.11 0.02 5.78
N PRO A 358 21.77 1.07 5.24
CA PRO A 358 22.01 2.30 5.99
C PRO A 358 20.73 2.93 6.51
N ASP A 359 20.78 3.51 7.70
CA ASP A 359 19.69 4.24 8.35
C ASP A 359 18.41 3.42 8.62
N ALA A 360 18.43 2.11 8.34
CA ALA A 360 17.33 1.22 8.72
C ALA A 360 17.43 0.85 10.21
N GLU A 361 16.34 1.05 10.93
CA GLU A 361 16.28 0.84 12.39
C GLU A 361 15.15 -0.12 12.77
N PRO A 362 15.27 -0.82 13.92
CA PRO A 362 14.13 -1.55 14.50
C PRO A 362 12.99 -0.60 14.85
N TYR A 363 11.75 -1.06 14.69
CA TYR A 363 10.54 -0.32 15.03
C TYR A 363 9.54 -1.25 15.76
N ASP A 364 8.25 -0.84 15.88
CA ASP A 364 7.24 -1.57 16.69
C ASP A 364 6.79 -2.89 16.06
N GLN A 365 7.09 -3.13 14.76
CA GLN A 365 6.82 -4.39 14.09
C GLN A 365 8.11 -5.21 13.92
N PRO A 366 8.04 -6.54 13.72
CA PRO A 366 9.20 -7.34 13.41
C PRO A 366 9.89 -6.91 12.11
N GLY A 367 11.22 -6.90 12.09
CA GLY A 367 12.07 -6.47 10.99
C GLY A 367 12.70 -5.09 11.22
N GLN A 368 13.21 -4.50 10.15
CA GLN A 368 13.79 -3.15 10.12
C GLN A 368 12.92 -2.22 9.31
N TYR A 369 12.97 -0.93 9.62
CA TYR A 369 12.26 0.12 8.91
C TYR A 369 13.26 1.16 8.40
N LEU A 370 13.25 1.40 7.11
CA LEU A 370 13.87 2.56 6.49
C LEU A 370 12.79 3.63 6.29
N GLN A 371 12.69 4.52 7.26
CA GLN A 371 11.78 5.66 7.15
C GLN A 371 12.32 6.66 6.15
N LEU A 372 11.54 6.94 5.11
CA LEU A 372 11.84 7.98 4.15
C LEU A 372 11.59 9.36 4.76
N PRO A 373 12.26 10.41 4.28
CA PRO A 373 12.07 11.77 4.80
C PRO A 373 10.60 12.21 4.78
N ASP A 374 10.15 12.83 5.86
CA ASP A 374 8.85 13.48 5.92
C ASP A 374 8.86 14.70 5.00
N LEU A 375 7.82 14.85 4.20
CA LEU A 375 7.60 15.99 3.32
C LEU A 375 6.51 16.88 3.90
N PRO A 376 6.59 18.22 3.73
CA PRO A 376 5.54 19.09 4.24
C PRO A 376 4.23 18.88 3.48
N PRO A 377 3.07 19.14 4.11
CA PRO A 377 1.82 19.24 3.37
C PRO A 377 1.92 20.36 2.32
N VAL A 378 1.33 20.12 1.18
CA VAL A 378 1.22 21.13 0.11
C VAL A 378 -0.06 21.92 0.35
N THR A 379 0.11 23.23 0.49
CA THR A 379 -0.95 24.19 0.74
C THR A 379 -0.93 25.27 -0.36
N PRO A 380 -1.93 26.17 -0.46
CA PRO A 380 -1.91 27.26 -1.45
C PRO A 380 -0.65 28.12 -1.40
N GLU A 381 0.01 28.22 -0.24
CA GLU A 381 1.21 29.03 -0.06
C GLU A 381 2.45 28.45 -0.72
N ASN A 382 2.51 27.12 -0.88
CA ASN A 382 3.68 26.44 -1.42
C ASN A 382 3.40 25.59 -2.68
N ALA A 383 2.15 25.47 -3.14
CA ALA A 383 1.75 24.58 -4.23
C ALA A 383 2.55 24.80 -5.52
N GLU A 384 2.81 26.05 -5.92
CA GLU A 384 3.57 26.40 -7.12
C GLU A 384 5.02 25.86 -7.08
N GLU A 385 5.61 25.72 -5.89
CA GLU A 385 6.92 25.08 -5.71
C GLU A 385 6.86 23.56 -5.87
N TRP A 386 5.74 22.95 -5.43
CA TRP A 386 5.60 21.51 -5.37
C TRP A 386 5.01 20.87 -6.63
N ILE A 387 4.21 21.59 -7.43
CA ILE A 387 3.65 21.07 -8.70
C ILE A 387 4.71 20.37 -9.57
N PRO A 388 5.91 20.96 -9.83
CA PRO A 388 6.93 20.29 -10.64
C PRO A 388 7.57 19.06 -9.98
N ARG A 389 7.31 18.82 -8.71
CA ARG A 389 7.83 17.71 -7.89
C ARG A 389 6.79 16.64 -7.61
N GLY A 390 5.52 16.93 -7.92
CA GLY A 390 4.44 15.97 -7.84
C GLY A 390 4.63 14.84 -8.87
N TRP A 391 4.23 13.65 -8.49
CA TRP A 391 4.25 12.53 -9.42
C TRP A 391 3.08 12.62 -10.41
N GLY A 392 3.23 11.94 -11.55
CA GLY A 392 2.19 11.82 -12.57
C GLY A 392 2.16 12.99 -13.55
N ASP A 393 1.91 12.67 -14.82
CA ASP A 393 1.77 13.64 -15.93
C ASP A 393 0.33 13.61 -16.44
N PHE A 394 -0.61 13.97 -15.58
CA PHE A 394 -2.03 14.08 -15.91
C PHE A 394 -2.63 15.34 -15.28
N ASP A 395 -3.66 15.89 -15.94
CA ASP A 395 -4.38 17.07 -15.45
C ASP A 395 -5.38 16.67 -14.35
N PRO A 396 -5.62 17.54 -13.34
CA PRO A 396 -6.69 17.32 -12.39
C PRO A 396 -8.05 17.33 -13.11
N PRO A 397 -9.05 16.63 -12.57
CA PRO A 397 -10.42 16.80 -13.02
C PRO A 397 -10.87 18.24 -12.87
N ALA A 398 -11.66 18.73 -13.84
CA ALA A 398 -12.27 20.06 -13.71
C ALA A 398 -13.11 20.12 -12.43
N ASP A 399 -13.00 21.23 -11.70
CA ASP A 399 -13.83 21.46 -10.51
C ASP A 399 -15.32 21.42 -10.90
N PRO A 400 -16.10 20.46 -10.37
CA PRO A 400 -17.51 20.34 -10.73
C PRO A 400 -18.38 21.43 -10.07
N CYS A 401 -17.79 22.25 -9.19
CA CYS A 401 -18.45 23.36 -8.49
C CYS A 401 -18.02 24.74 -8.99
N ALA A 402 -17.09 24.83 -9.96
CA ALA A 402 -16.61 26.10 -10.52
C ALA A 402 -17.63 26.81 -11.43
#